data_6f93f3c6562554361265f2a6c4240f6a
#
_entry.id   6f93f3c6562554361265f2a6c4240f6a
#
_cell.length_a   1.000
_cell.length_b   1.000
_cell.length_c   1.000
_cell.angle_alpha   90.00
_cell.angle_beta   90.00
_cell.angle_gamma   90.00
#
_symmetry.space_group_name_H-M   'P 1'
#
loop_
_entity.id
_entity.type
_entity.pdbx_description
1 polymer ?
#
loop_
_entity_poly.entity_id
_entity_poly.type
_entity_poly.pdbx_seq_one_letter_code
_entity_poly.pdbx_strand_id
1 'polypeptide(L)'
;MAEAIKLSRESVKTGGGPFGAVIVKDGKIIAKASNKVTENIDPTAHAEVSAIRIAAKKLESFNLTGCEIYTSCEPCPMCFGAIYWAKLDKLYFANTKADAKNIGFDDSFIYDEIELPHNKRKIPNIQISREEALKAFKDWEDKEDKIEY
;
A
#
# COMPACT_ATOMS: atom_id res chain seq x y z
N MET A 1 8.40 -7.41 13.65
CA MET A 1 7.39 -6.60 14.38
C MET A 1 8.02 -5.48 15.24
N ALA A 2 8.94 -5.76 16.15
CA ALA A 2 9.51 -4.72 17.04
C ALA A 2 10.06 -3.49 16.28
N GLU A 3 10.72 -3.70 15.15
CA GLU A 3 11.24 -2.60 14.31
C GLU A 3 10.11 -1.78 13.66
N ALA A 4 9.01 -2.39 13.20
CA ALA A 4 7.86 -1.67 12.66
C ALA A 4 7.21 -0.78 13.73
N ILE A 5 7.06 -1.30 14.96
CA ILE A 5 6.54 -0.56 16.11
C ILE A 5 7.50 0.58 16.50
N LYS A 6 8.82 0.35 16.47
CA LYS A 6 9.81 1.40 16.73
C LYS A 6 9.69 2.54 15.73
N LEU A 7 9.62 2.22 14.44
CA LEU A 7 9.46 3.20 13.36
C LEU A 7 8.16 4.01 13.51
N SER A 8 7.05 3.39 13.90
CA SER A 8 5.80 4.10 14.14
C SER A 8 5.92 5.14 15.26
N ARG A 9 6.61 4.80 16.35
CA ARG A 9 6.85 5.72 17.48
C ARG A 9 7.81 6.86 17.13
N GLU A 10 8.84 6.58 16.31
CA GLU A 10 9.77 7.59 15.81
C GLU A 10 9.07 8.54 14.84
N SER A 11 8.19 8.05 13.97
CA SER A 11 7.38 8.85 13.07
C SER A 11 6.57 9.93 13.80
N VAL A 12 5.90 9.55 14.89
CA VAL A 12 5.13 10.51 15.71
C VAL A 12 6.01 11.63 16.26
N LYS A 13 7.24 11.32 16.68
CA LYS A 13 8.18 12.32 17.22
C LYS A 13 8.66 13.33 16.16
N THR A 14 8.59 12.95 14.89
CA THR A 14 9.04 13.77 13.76
C THR A 14 7.88 14.37 12.96
N GLY A 15 6.65 14.34 13.50
CA GLY A 15 5.46 14.96 12.88
C GLY A 15 4.73 14.09 11.87
N GLY A 16 5.10 12.81 11.73
CA GLY A 16 4.39 11.83 10.90
C GLY A 16 3.28 11.09 11.66
N GLY A 17 2.46 10.32 10.94
CA GLY A 17 1.46 9.43 11.52
C GLY A 17 2.09 8.23 12.24
N PRO A 18 1.34 7.56 13.17
CA PRO A 18 1.86 6.50 14.04
C PRO A 18 1.96 5.13 13.32
N PHE A 19 2.54 5.11 12.13
CA PHE A 19 2.62 3.93 11.29
C PHE A 19 4.04 3.64 10.83
N GLY A 20 4.42 2.37 10.90
CA GLY A 20 5.72 1.86 10.48
C GLY A 20 5.58 0.49 9.81
N ALA A 21 6.41 0.23 8.81
CA ALA A 21 6.43 -1.02 8.07
C ALA A 21 7.85 -1.51 7.79
N VAL A 22 8.01 -2.82 7.78
CA VAL A 22 9.28 -3.51 7.52
C VAL A 22 9.04 -4.65 6.56
N ILE A 23 9.86 -4.76 5.51
CA ILE A 23 9.85 -5.92 4.60
C ILE A 23 11.07 -6.78 4.91
N VAL A 24 10.82 -8.08 5.02
CA VAL A 24 11.81 -9.12 5.37
C VAL A 24 11.87 -10.14 4.25
N LYS A 25 13.07 -10.59 3.89
CA LYS A 25 13.33 -11.72 3.01
C LYS A 25 14.41 -12.60 3.65
N ASP A 26 14.17 -13.91 3.70
CA ASP A 26 15.10 -14.88 4.29
C ASP A 26 15.61 -14.48 5.69
N GLY A 27 14.68 -14.02 6.55
CA GLY A 27 14.96 -13.56 7.90
C GLY A 27 15.72 -12.22 8.00
N LYS A 28 16.03 -11.56 6.88
CA LYS A 28 16.75 -10.27 6.84
C LYS A 28 15.85 -9.13 6.46
N ILE A 29 16.00 -8.00 7.14
CA ILE A 29 15.29 -6.77 6.80
C ILE A 29 15.82 -6.21 5.47
N ILE A 30 14.94 -6.12 4.47
CA ILE A 30 15.23 -5.55 3.15
C ILE A 30 14.88 -4.08 3.11
N ALA A 31 13.72 -3.70 3.65
CA ALA A 31 13.26 -2.32 3.66
C ALA A 31 12.60 -1.96 4.99
N LYS A 32 12.68 -0.69 5.34
CA LYS A 32 12.02 -0.06 6.50
C LYS A 32 11.46 1.27 6.09
N ALA A 33 10.24 1.60 6.53
CA ALA A 33 9.64 2.91 6.34
C ALA A 33 8.68 3.26 7.47
N SER A 34 8.46 4.55 7.65
CA SER A 34 7.39 5.12 8.45
C SER A 34 6.45 5.94 7.57
N ASN A 35 5.31 6.37 8.12
CA ASN A 35 4.40 7.27 7.43
C ASN A 35 5.08 8.60 7.11
N LYS A 36 5.01 9.05 5.85
CA LYS A 36 5.62 10.27 5.32
C LYS A 36 4.61 11.19 4.60
N VAL A 37 3.31 11.00 4.86
CA VAL A 37 2.25 11.78 4.20
C VAL A 37 2.46 13.28 4.37
N THR A 38 2.68 13.73 5.60
CA THR A 38 2.87 15.16 5.91
C THR A 38 4.21 15.69 5.45
N GLU A 39 5.29 14.91 5.61
CA GLU A 39 6.65 15.30 5.22
C GLU A 39 6.79 15.44 3.70
N ASN A 40 6.23 14.50 2.94
CA ASN A 40 6.34 14.48 1.48
C ASN A 40 5.21 15.23 0.78
N ILE A 41 4.20 15.71 1.51
CA ILE A 41 2.94 16.26 0.94
C ILE A 41 2.33 15.25 -0.07
N ASP A 42 2.40 13.95 0.27
CA ASP A 42 1.94 12.84 -0.56
C ASP A 42 0.97 11.97 0.24
N PRO A 43 -0.35 12.00 -0.08
CA PRO A 43 -1.36 11.21 0.63
C PRO A 43 -1.15 9.69 0.49
N THR A 44 -0.33 9.23 -0.46
CA THR A 44 -0.03 7.82 -0.66
C THR A 44 1.23 7.34 0.06
N ALA A 45 2.00 8.24 0.69
CA ALA A 45 3.24 7.92 1.39
C ALA A 45 3.02 7.24 2.75
N HIS A 46 2.12 6.23 2.79
CA HIS A 46 1.96 5.34 3.92
C HIS A 46 3.22 4.47 4.12
N ALA A 47 3.42 3.99 5.33
CA ALA A 47 4.60 3.21 5.69
C ALA A 47 4.77 1.96 4.81
N GLU A 48 3.69 1.24 4.56
CA GLU A 48 3.67 0.01 3.75
C GLU A 48 4.03 0.29 2.29
N VAL A 49 3.38 1.27 1.66
CA VAL A 49 3.65 1.66 0.26
C VAL A 49 5.10 2.12 0.13
N SER A 50 5.59 2.90 1.09
CA SER A 50 6.97 3.38 1.12
C SER A 50 7.97 2.21 1.27
N ALA A 51 7.68 1.24 2.16
CA ALA A 51 8.51 0.06 2.34
C ALA A 51 8.54 -0.83 1.08
N ILE A 52 7.40 -1.02 0.41
CA ILE A 52 7.30 -1.76 -0.86
C ILE A 52 8.15 -1.08 -1.94
N ARG A 53 8.06 0.24 -2.11
CA ARG A 53 8.87 0.99 -3.09
C ARG A 53 10.37 0.85 -2.82
N ILE A 54 10.79 0.92 -1.56
CA ILE A 54 12.19 0.74 -1.16
C ILE A 54 12.67 -0.69 -1.45
N ALA A 55 11.86 -1.70 -1.10
CA ALA A 55 12.19 -3.11 -1.32
C ALA A 55 12.28 -3.43 -2.81
N ALA A 56 11.31 -3.00 -3.61
CA ALA A 56 11.28 -3.20 -5.06
C ALA A 56 12.52 -2.60 -5.73
N LYS A 57 12.90 -1.37 -5.36
CA LYS A 57 14.11 -0.72 -5.86
C LYS A 57 15.38 -1.46 -5.44
N LYS A 58 15.45 -1.91 -4.18
CA LYS A 58 16.63 -2.61 -3.64
C LYS A 58 16.83 -3.99 -4.24
N LEU A 59 15.73 -4.69 -4.57
CA LEU A 59 15.74 -6.01 -5.17
C LEU A 59 15.69 -5.96 -6.71
N GLU A 60 15.60 -4.75 -7.29
CA GLU A 60 15.46 -4.52 -8.74
C GLU A 60 14.32 -5.35 -9.35
N SER A 61 13.21 -5.49 -8.58
CA SER A 61 12.04 -6.30 -8.96
C SER A 61 10.76 -5.69 -8.43
N PHE A 62 9.71 -5.63 -9.26
CA PHE A 62 8.34 -5.32 -8.83
C PHE A 62 7.65 -6.54 -8.17
N ASN A 63 8.16 -7.74 -8.39
CA ASN A 63 7.66 -8.97 -7.78
C ASN A 63 8.49 -9.28 -6.52
N LEU A 64 7.85 -9.15 -5.35
CA LEU A 64 8.47 -9.37 -4.04
C LEU A 64 8.10 -10.74 -3.44
N THR A 65 7.81 -11.74 -4.27
CA THR A 65 7.61 -13.13 -3.82
C THR A 65 8.81 -13.60 -3.01
N GLY A 66 8.59 -14.31 -1.92
CA GLY A 66 9.59 -14.68 -0.92
C GLY A 66 9.81 -13.62 0.14
N CYS A 67 9.11 -12.48 0.08
CA CYS A 67 9.17 -11.44 1.11
C CYS A 67 7.92 -11.44 1.99
N GLU A 68 8.11 -11.05 3.25
CA GLU A 68 7.05 -10.85 4.23
C GLU A 68 7.01 -9.39 4.68
N ILE A 69 5.84 -8.85 4.98
CA ILE A 69 5.68 -7.50 5.52
C ILE A 69 5.18 -7.53 6.96
N TYR A 70 5.77 -6.69 7.79
CA TYR A 70 5.39 -6.43 9.18
C TYR A 70 4.96 -4.98 9.31
N THR A 71 3.74 -4.73 9.74
CA THR A 71 3.16 -3.41 9.90
C THR A 71 2.76 -3.13 11.34
N SER A 72 2.95 -1.92 11.83
CA SER A 72 2.55 -1.53 13.19
C SER A 72 1.03 -1.46 13.37
N CYS A 73 0.28 -1.42 12.28
CA CYS A 73 -1.17 -1.42 12.24
C CYS A 73 -1.67 -2.21 11.03
N GLU A 74 -2.88 -2.75 11.11
CA GLU A 74 -3.60 -3.36 9.99
C GLU A 74 -3.64 -2.40 8.80
N PRO A 75 -3.23 -2.83 7.59
CA PRO A 75 -3.16 -1.96 6.42
C PRO A 75 -4.53 -1.46 5.97
N CYS A 76 -4.60 -0.19 5.58
CA CYS A 76 -5.77 0.38 4.93
C CYS A 76 -5.99 -0.23 3.53
N PRO A 77 -7.15 -0.01 2.87
CA PRO A 77 -7.44 -0.60 1.55
C PRO A 77 -6.39 -0.30 0.49
N MET A 78 -5.80 0.90 0.48
CA MET A 78 -4.72 1.26 -0.44
C MET A 78 -3.48 0.40 -0.22
N CYS A 79 -3.01 0.29 1.03
CA CYS A 79 -1.83 -0.49 1.39
C CYS A 79 -2.05 -1.99 1.18
N PHE A 80 -3.25 -2.48 1.52
CA PHE A 80 -3.64 -3.86 1.27
C PHE A 80 -3.57 -4.22 -0.21
N GLY A 81 -4.13 -3.38 -1.09
CA GLY A 81 -3.99 -3.54 -2.53
C GLY A 81 -2.53 -3.54 -3.00
N ALA A 82 -1.70 -2.63 -2.45
CA ALA A 82 -0.28 -2.57 -2.79
C ALA A 82 0.49 -3.83 -2.38
N ILE A 83 0.15 -4.46 -1.24
CA ILE A 83 0.73 -5.72 -0.76
C ILE A 83 0.47 -6.86 -1.75
N TYR A 84 -0.77 -6.96 -2.27
CA TYR A 84 -1.13 -7.95 -3.29
C TYR A 84 -0.44 -7.69 -4.63
N TRP A 85 -0.41 -6.44 -5.11
CA TRP A 85 0.30 -6.08 -6.33
C TRP A 85 1.81 -6.37 -6.25
N ALA A 86 2.40 -6.19 -5.08
CA ALA A 86 3.80 -6.53 -4.84
C ALA A 86 4.04 -8.04 -4.69
N LYS A 87 3.00 -8.88 -4.63
CA LYS A 87 3.07 -10.34 -4.46
C LYS A 87 3.85 -10.75 -3.19
N LEU A 88 3.61 -10.04 -2.08
CA LEU A 88 4.19 -10.40 -0.79
C LEU A 88 3.54 -11.68 -0.24
N ASP A 89 4.33 -12.58 0.32
CA ASP A 89 3.87 -13.90 0.77
C ASP A 89 3.05 -13.85 2.05
N LYS A 90 3.37 -12.96 2.98
CA LYS A 90 2.71 -12.87 4.28
C LYS A 90 2.66 -11.44 4.80
N LEU A 91 1.57 -11.15 5.48
CA LEU A 91 1.34 -9.90 6.21
C LEU A 91 1.19 -10.18 7.70
N TYR A 92 1.97 -9.48 8.51
CA TYR A 92 1.86 -9.45 9.97
C TYR A 92 1.57 -8.02 10.43
N PHE A 93 0.57 -7.84 11.28
CA PHE A 93 0.23 -6.53 11.83
C PHE A 93 0.06 -6.59 13.35
N ALA A 94 0.18 -5.44 14.01
CA ALA A 94 0.06 -5.33 15.46
C ALA A 94 -1.30 -4.73 15.87
N ASN A 95 -1.48 -3.41 15.72
CA ASN A 95 -2.76 -2.75 15.99
C ASN A 95 -3.80 -3.10 14.92
N THR A 96 -5.07 -3.04 15.28
CA THR A 96 -6.18 -3.26 14.35
C THR A 96 -6.64 -1.95 13.70
N LYS A 97 -7.46 -2.05 12.66
CA LYS A 97 -8.16 -0.88 12.08
C LYS A 97 -9.08 -0.19 13.08
N ALA A 98 -9.64 -0.94 14.05
CA ALA A 98 -10.44 -0.35 15.13
C ALA A 98 -9.59 0.52 16.06
N ASP A 99 -8.35 0.12 16.36
CA ASP A 99 -7.42 0.94 17.14
C ASP A 99 -7.05 2.21 16.38
N ALA A 100 -6.81 2.13 15.06
CA ALA A 100 -6.54 3.28 14.22
C ALA A 100 -7.72 4.28 14.18
N LYS A 101 -8.95 3.77 14.03
CA LYS A 101 -10.17 4.57 14.09
C LYS A 101 -10.30 5.34 15.40
N ASN A 102 -9.99 4.72 16.53
CA ASN A 102 -10.09 5.34 17.87
C ASN A 102 -9.17 6.55 18.04
N ILE A 103 -8.11 6.67 17.24
CA ILE A 103 -7.18 7.79 17.24
C ILE A 103 -7.36 8.73 16.02
N GLY A 104 -8.48 8.61 15.29
CA GLY A 104 -8.84 9.51 14.19
C GLY A 104 -8.43 9.07 12.79
N PHE A 105 -7.83 7.87 12.61
CA PHE A 105 -7.51 7.29 11.31
C PHE A 105 -8.58 6.25 10.92
N ASP A 106 -9.78 6.75 10.57
CA ASP A 106 -10.91 5.89 10.15
C ASP A 106 -10.90 5.70 8.63
N ASP A 107 -10.59 4.51 8.18
CA ASP A 107 -10.62 4.10 6.78
C ASP A 107 -11.81 3.17 6.44
N SER A 108 -12.71 2.93 7.41
CA SER A 108 -13.84 2.00 7.25
C SER A 108 -14.75 2.37 6.09
N PHE A 109 -14.95 3.67 5.86
CA PHE A 109 -15.78 4.17 4.76
C PHE A 109 -15.25 3.78 3.38
N ILE A 110 -13.94 3.55 3.22
CA ILE A 110 -13.36 3.16 1.93
C ILE A 110 -13.78 1.73 1.56
N TYR A 111 -13.88 0.83 2.54
CA TYR A 111 -14.37 -0.53 2.32
C TYR A 111 -15.82 -0.50 1.82
N ASP A 112 -16.68 0.30 2.49
CA ASP A 112 -18.08 0.47 2.10
C ASP A 112 -18.19 1.06 0.68
N GLU A 113 -17.41 2.09 0.36
CA GLU A 113 -17.39 2.74 -0.96
C GLU A 113 -16.95 1.79 -2.10
N ILE A 114 -15.98 0.89 -1.83
CA ILE A 114 -15.52 -0.08 -2.84
C ILE A 114 -16.65 -1.04 -3.23
N GLU A 115 -17.50 -1.44 -2.29
CA GLU A 115 -18.60 -2.37 -2.53
C GLU A 115 -19.81 -1.71 -3.24
N LEU A 116 -19.92 -0.38 -3.18
CA LEU A 116 -21.01 0.33 -3.83
C LEU A 116 -20.92 0.32 -5.36
N PRO A 117 -22.05 0.23 -6.07
CA PRO A 117 -22.08 0.48 -7.50
C PRO A 117 -21.65 1.93 -7.80
N HIS A 118 -21.03 2.15 -8.95
CA HIS A 118 -20.36 3.40 -9.33
C HIS A 118 -21.23 4.66 -9.10
N ASN A 119 -22.54 4.57 -9.41
CA ASN A 119 -23.48 5.69 -9.29
C ASN A 119 -23.97 5.97 -7.85
N LYS A 120 -23.52 5.18 -6.87
CA LYS A 120 -23.84 5.34 -5.44
C LYS A 120 -22.67 5.81 -4.60
N ARG A 121 -21.49 5.85 -5.17
CA ARG A 121 -20.26 6.28 -4.48
C ARG A 121 -20.26 7.78 -4.22
N LYS A 122 -19.67 8.18 -3.09
CA LYS A 122 -19.54 9.57 -2.67
C LYS A 122 -18.71 10.40 -3.69
N ILE A 123 -17.68 9.80 -4.24
CA ILE A 123 -16.94 10.39 -5.36
C ILE A 123 -17.62 9.88 -6.64
N PRO A 124 -18.22 10.77 -7.48
CA PRO A 124 -18.87 10.35 -8.71
C PRO A 124 -17.91 9.60 -9.64
N ASN A 125 -18.27 8.37 -9.99
CA ASN A 125 -17.52 7.59 -10.98
C ASN A 125 -18.22 7.65 -12.34
N ILE A 126 -17.62 8.36 -13.28
CA ILE A 126 -18.20 8.62 -14.61
C ILE A 126 -17.29 7.97 -15.66
N GLN A 127 -17.83 6.99 -16.40
CA GLN A 127 -17.11 6.35 -17.49
C GLN A 127 -17.21 7.22 -18.76
N ILE A 128 -16.06 7.60 -19.32
CA ILE A 128 -15.97 8.36 -20.57
C ILE A 128 -14.93 7.72 -21.50
N SER A 129 -15.08 7.92 -22.82
CA SER A 129 -14.08 7.52 -23.84
C SER A 129 -13.64 6.05 -23.80
N ARG A 130 -14.54 5.13 -23.42
CA ARG A 130 -14.21 3.70 -23.29
C ARG A 130 -13.65 3.11 -24.60
N GLU A 131 -14.26 3.41 -25.73
CA GLU A 131 -13.87 2.86 -27.04
C GLU A 131 -12.45 3.29 -27.44
N GLU A 132 -12.07 4.54 -27.13
CA GLU A 132 -10.72 5.01 -27.38
C GLU A 132 -9.71 4.35 -26.43
N ALA A 133 -10.08 4.19 -25.15
CA ALA A 133 -9.22 3.56 -24.14
C ALA A 133 -8.96 2.06 -24.43
N LEU A 134 -9.92 1.35 -25.05
CA LEU A 134 -9.75 -0.05 -25.44
C LEU A 134 -8.62 -0.25 -26.47
N LYS A 135 -8.29 0.76 -27.27
CA LYS A 135 -7.18 0.67 -28.23
C LYS A 135 -5.84 0.40 -27.53
N ALA A 136 -5.59 1.03 -26.37
CA ALA A 136 -4.38 0.77 -25.58
C ALA A 136 -4.32 -0.67 -25.04
N PHE A 137 -5.48 -1.27 -24.72
CA PHE A 137 -5.53 -2.69 -24.32
C PHE A 137 -5.22 -3.61 -25.49
N LYS A 138 -5.73 -3.27 -26.69
CA LYS A 138 -5.39 -4.00 -27.91
C LYS A 138 -3.90 -3.91 -28.24
N ASP A 139 -3.30 -2.70 -28.15
CA ASP A 139 -1.87 -2.50 -28.34
C ASP A 139 -1.04 -3.33 -27.37
N TRP A 140 -1.50 -3.44 -26.10
CA TRP A 140 -0.87 -4.30 -25.09
C TRP A 140 -1.01 -5.80 -25.43
N GLU A 141 -2.18 -6.25 -25.88
CA GLU A 141 -2.39 -7.65 -26.29
C GLU A 141 -1.45 -8.04 -27.43
N ASP A 142 -1.26 -7.16 -28.40
CA ASP A 142 -0.46 -7.38 -29.59
C ASP A 142 1.06 -7.22 -29.35
N LYS A 143 1.45 -6.69 -28.19
CA LYS A 143 2.86 -6.48 -27.83
C LYS A 143 3.54 -7.81 -27.51
N GLU A 144 4.54 -8.21 -28.31
CA GLU A 144 5.25 -9.49 -28.16
C GLU A 144 6.16 -9.54 -26.92
N ASP A 145 6.79 -8.42 -26.55
CA ASP A 145 7.74 -8.30 -25.43
C ASP A 145 7.12 -7.71 -24.16
N LYS A 146 5.80 -7.90 -23.98
CA LYS A 146 5.10 -7.41 -22.79
C LYS A 146 5.55 -8.13 -21.51
N ILE A 147 5.69 -7.34 -20.45
CA ILE A 147 5.97 -7.86 -19.10
C ILE A 147 4.71 -7.74 -18.27
N GLU A 148 4.14 -8.88 -17.87
CA GLU A 148 2.99 -8.94 -16.97
C GLU A 148 3.43 -8.75 -15.51
N TYR A 149 2.66 -8.01 -14.71
CA TYR A 149 2.98 -7.69 -13.31
C TYR A 149 1.77 -7.88 -12.39
#